data_bea82e846f16b76874648b0d153114bb
#
_entry.id   bea82e846f16b76874648b0d153114bb
#
_cell.length_a   1.000
_cell.length_b   1.000
_cell.length_c   1.000
_cell.angle_alpha   90.00
_cell.angle_beta   90.00
_cell.angle_gamma   90.00
#
_symmetry.space_group_name_H-M   'P 1'
#
loop_
_entity.id
_entity.type
_entity.pdbx_description
1 polymer ?
#
loop_
_entity_poly.entity_id
_entity_poly.type
_entity_poly.pdbx_seq_one_letter_code
_entity_poly.pdbx_strand_id
1 'polypeptide(L)'
;MKRPRFRKRLVVALALASATFGVQATEGNGLGVYPDGLENYLVGALPPPGVHFLTYAGTARYDTLRGASGQSLVPDLSIRVNVLAPRAVWVTQQQVLGGQLAFHAIAPLLDVDFRAGALRASSRGLGDITVGTAVGYHASPSLHYLFGVDVSAPTGQYNANDPSSLGKNYWMVQPLLAVTQVQPAGLNADLKLMLDLNGRNDDTRTRSGRALHADYSAGWGLGNGWVLGVGGHVFQQISEDSGPASGTGKARAIGFGPSVRYANDKGWLFTLKWQTESHVRNRPEGSQLYVKATLPF
;
A
#
# COMPACT_ATOMS: atom_id res chain seq x y z
N MET A 1 60.27 36.69 37.08
CA MET A 1 60.08 35.52 36.20
C MET A 1 58.65 34.98 36.39
N LYS A 2 57.72 35.28 35.49
CA LYS A 2 56.32 34.81 35.51
C LYS A 2 56.19 33.68 34.48
N ARG A 3 55.80 32.46 34.93
CA ARG A 3 55.52 31.31 34.04
C ARG A 3 54.13 31.44 33.42
N PRO A 4 53.95 31.21 32.13
CA PRO A 4 52.62 31.24 31.50
C PRO A 4 51.84 29.95 31.81
N ARG A 5 50.60 30.12 32.24
CA ARG A 5 49.64 29.05 32.41
C ARG A 5 49.09 28.59 31.05
N PHE A 6 49.44 27.39 30.60
CA PHE A 6 48.80 26.71 29.45
C PHE A 6 47.34 26.36 29.81
N ARG A 7 46.40 27.04 29.22
CA ARG A 7 44.99 26.62 29.23
C ARG A 7 44.86 25.46 28.23
N LYS A 8 44.63 24.24 28.74
CA LYS A 8 44.23 23.09 27.96
C LYS A 8 42.83 23.39 27.42
N ARG A 9 42.71 23.67 26.13
CA ARG A 9 41.43 23.68 25.41
C ARG A 9 41.00 22.24 25.22
N LEU A 10 39.97 21.81 25.96
CA LEU A 10 39.28 20.55 25.79
C LEU A 10 38.48 20.66 24.47
N VAL A 11 39.00 20.05 23.42
CA VAL A 11 38.28 19.87 22.17
C VAL A 11 37.30 18.71 22.43
N VAL A 12 36.06 19.04 22.73
CA VAL A 12 34.97 18.07 22.70
C VAL A 12 34.69 17.76 21.24
N ALA A 13 35.25 16.69 20.73
CA ALA A 13 34.84 16.11 19.46
C ALA A 13 33.40 15.61 19.63
N LEU A 14 32.45 16.36 19.13
CA LEU A 14 31.07 15.92 18.94
C LEU A 14 31.11 14.81 17.86
N ALA A 15 31.20 13.57 18.28
CA ALA A 15 30.90 12.45 17.40
C ALA A 15 29.42 12.56 17.04
N LEU A 16 29.11 13.16 15.90
CA LEU A 16 27.86 12.97 15.21
C LEU A 16 27.78 11.46 14.90
N ALA A 17 27.15 10.72 15.79
CA ALA A 17 26.66 9.39 15.46
C ALA A 17 25.70 9.59 14.29
N SER A 18 26.18 9.33 13.08
CA SER A 18 25.35 9.07 11.93
C SER A 18 24.52 7.85 12.30
N ALA A 19 23.31 8.08 12.82
CA ALA A 19 22.31 7.04 12.93
C ALA A 19 21.98 6.63 11.48
N THR A 20 22.78 5.71 10.97
CA THR A 20 22.36 4.92 9.82
C THR A 20 21.09 4.24 10.29
N PHE A 21 19.92 4.70 9.82
CA PHE A 21 18.68 3.97 9.94
C PHE A 21 18.86 2.66 9.15
N GLY A 22 19.59 1.74 9.77
CA GLY A 22 19.90 0.44 9.21
C GLY A 22 18.64 -0.40 9.21
N VAL A 23 18.40 -0.99 8.08
CA VAL A 23 17.60 -2.20 7.89
C VAL A 23 16.11 -1.97 7.83
N GLN A 24 15.67 -1.42 6.72
CA GLN A 24 14.31 -1.66 6.22
C GLN A 24 14.42 -2.65 5.06
N ALA A 25 13.55 -3.65 5.04
CA ALA A 25 13.52 -4.66 3.98
C ALA A 25 12.74 -4.18 2.74
N THR A 26 12.46 -2.90 2.63
CA THR A 26 11.85 -2.27 1.46
C THR A 26 12.34 -0.84 1.40
N GLU A 27 12.82 -0.42 0.24
CA GLU A 27 13.33 0.91 0.03
C GLU A 27 12.25 1.99 0.29
N GLY A 28 12.67 3.12 0.84
CA GLY A 28 11.79 4.26 1.12
C GLY A 28 10.78 3.98 2.22
N ASN A 29 11.14 4.27 3.47
CA ASN A 29 10.32 4.14 4.68
C ASN A 29 9.67 2.76 4.96
N GLY A 30 10.04 1.70 4.22
CA GLY A 30 9.54 0.33 4.44
C GLY A 30 8.10 0.06 3.95
N LEU A 31 7.52 0.98 3.20
CA LEU A 31 6.18 0.84 2.60
C LEU A 31 6.31 0.68 1.07
N GLY A 32 5.50 -0.22 0.49
CA GLY A 32 5.44 -0.46 -0.96
C GLY A 32 4.79 0.68 -1.75
N VAL A 33 4.67 0.51 -3.06
CA VAL A 33 3.88 1.40 -3.94
C VAL A 33 2.39 1.21 -3.67
N TYR A 34 1.94 -0.04 -3.57
CA TYR A 34 0.55 -0.39 -3.28
C TYR A 34 0.29 -0.27 -1.75
N PRO A 35 -0.75 0.45 -1.31
CA PRO A 35 -1.14 0.51 0.10
C PRO A 35 -1.82 -0.80 0.52
N ASP A 36 -1.16 -1.62 1.32
CA ASP A 36 -1.68 -2.90 1.78
C ASP A 36 -3.07 -2.76 2.43
N GLY A 37 -4.00 -3.60 1.99
CA GLY A 37 -5.36 -3.59 2.50
C GLY A 37 -6.25 -2.47 1.94
N LEU A 38 -5.84 -1.75 0.90
CA LEU A 38 -6.66 -0.71 0.29
C LEU A 38 -7.95 -1.27 -0.30
N GLU A 39 -7.87 -2.42 -0.98
CA GLU A 39 -9.04 -3.03 -1.60
C GLU A 39 -9.95 -3.69 -0.58
N ASN A 40 -11.26 -3.63 -0.89
CA ASN A 40 -12.33 -4.15 -0.06
C ASN A 40 -13.54 -4.42 -0.95
N TYR A 41 -14.20 -5.54 -0.83
CA TYR A 41 -15.36 -6.03 -1.57
C TYR A 41 -15.39 -5.69 -3.09
N LEU A 42 -15.92 -6.61 -3.89
CA LEU A 42 -16.10 -6.51 -5.34
C LEU A 42 -14.79 -6.29 -6.13
N VAL A 43 -13.69 -6.87 -5.65
CA VAL A 43 -12.37 -6.69 -6.27
C VAL A 43 -12.19 -7.50 -7.55
N GLY A 44 -12.89 -8.64 -7.67
CA GLY A 44 -12.87 -9.54 -8.82
C GLY A 44 -14.06 -9.36 -9.78
N ALA A 45 -14.98 -8.44 -9.47
CA ALA A 45 -16.20 -8.22 -10.26
C ALA A 45 -16.07 -6.97 -11.13
N LEU A 46 -15.85 -7.14 -12.43
CA LEU A 46 -15.87 -6.00 -13.36
C LEU A 46 -17.31 -5.49 -13.51
N PRO A 47 -17.51 -4.15 -13.58
CA PRO A 47 -18.79 -3.57 -13.96
C PRO A 47 -19.09 -3.84 -15.44
N PRO A 48 -20.32 -3.55 -15.94
CA PRO A 48 -20.66 -3.65 -17.35
C PRO A 48 -19.72 -2.82 -18.25
N PRO A 49 -19.66 -3.11 -19.57
CA PRO A 49 -18.88 -2.30 -20.52
C PRO A 49 -19.22 -0.82 -20.42
N GLY A 50 -18.18 0.02 -20.34
CA GLY A 50 -18.29 1.46 -20.16
C GLY A 50 -17.09 2.05 -19.42
N VAL A 51 -17.15 3.33 -19.12
CA VAL A 51 -16.15 4.03 -18.29
C VAL A 51 -16.74 4.25 -16.90
N HIS A 52 -15.99 3.86 -15.88
CA HIS A 52 -16.41 3.92 -14.49
C HIS A 52 -15.36 4.67 -13.67
N PHE A 53 -15.80 5.46 -12.71
CA PHE A 53 -14.93 6.20 -11.81
C PHE A 53 -15.13 5.72 -10.38
N LEU A 54 -13.99 5.40 -9.73
CA LEU A 54 -13.92 5.05 -8.34
C LEU A 54 -12.97 6.02 -7.64
N THR A 55 -13.19 6.22 -6.36
CA THR A 55 -12.27 6.99 -5.53
C THR A 55 -11.94 6.19 -4.28
N TYR A 56 -10.67 6.10 -3.98
CA TYR A 56 -10.19 5.62 -2.70
C TYR A 56 -9.78 6.83 -1.85
N ALA A 57 -10.10 6.80 -0.58
CA ALA A 57 -9.61 7.75 0.40
C ALA A 57 -9.20 6.99 1.66
N GLY A 58 -8.23 7.51 2.39
CA GLY A 58 -7.85 6.85 3.63
C GLY A 58 -6.73 7.53 4.38
N THR A 59 -6.48 7.01 5.56
CA THR A 59 -5.36 7.38 6.41
C THR A 59 -4.69 6.14 6.97
N ALA A 60 -3.37 6.11 6.92
CA ALA A 60 -2.54 5.10 7.58
C ALA A 60 -1.69 5.80 8.64
N ARG A 61 -1.55 5.16 9.81
CA ARG A 61 -0.72 5.65 10.92
C ARG A 61 0.17 4.52 11.39
N TYR A 62 1.46 4.77 11.38
CA TYR A 62 2.47 3.81 11.84
C TYR A 62 3.24 4.46 12.99
N ASP A 63 3.33 3.78 14.10
CA ASP A 63 3.97 4.26 15.34
C ASP A 63 5.16 3.43 15.80
N THR A 64 5.42 2.31 15.14
CA THR A 64 6.49 1.40 15.50
C THR A 64 7.23 0.91 14.26
N LEU A 65 8.54 1.02 14.22
CA LEU A 65 9.38 0.34 13.23
C LEU A 65 9.85 -0.99 13.79
N ARG A 66 9.37 -2.09 13.23
CA ARG A 66 9.74 -3.45 13.64
C ARG A 66 10.99 -3.93 12.94
N GLY A 67 11.89 -4.54 13.69
CA GLY A 67 13.06 -5.24 13.17
C GLY A 67 12.79 -6.71 12.83
N ALA A 68 13.85 -7.45 12.51
CA ALA A 68 13.78 -8.83 12.05
C ALA A 68 13.18 -9.80 13.07
N SER A 69 13.38 -9.58 14.36
CA SER A 69 12.77 -10.37 15.45
C SER A 69 11.46 -9.77 15.98
N GLY A 70 10.98 -8.66 15.39
CA GLY A 70 9.75 -7.97 15.81
C GLY A 70 9.97 -6.92 16.90
N GLN A 71 11.22 -6.69 17.34
CA GLN A 71 11.56 -5.62 18.28
C GLN A 71 11.33 -4.23 17.67
N SER A 72 11.03 -3.24 18.51
CA SER A 72 11.00 -1.85 18.10
C SER A 72 12.43 -1.34 17.85
N LEU A 73 12.66 -0.69 16.72
CA LEU A 73 13.97 -0.18 16.31
C LEU A 73 14.13 1.32 16.57
N VAL A 74 13.04 2.08 16.51
CA VAL A 74 13.07 3.54 16.58
C VAL A 74 12.07 4.00 17.64
N PRO A 75 12.52 4.68 18.70
CA PRO A 75 11.62 5.30 19.65
C PRO A 75 10.90 6.50 19.00
N ASP A 76 9.69 6.81 19.45
CA ASP A 76 8.93 7.99 19.06
C ASP A 76 8.71 8.13 17.52
N LEU A 77 8.58 6.98 16.82
CA LEU A 77 8.20 6.97 15.42
C LEU A 77 6.73 7.39 15.26
N SER A 78 6.48 8.23 14.29
CA SER A 78 5.12 8.54 13.81
C SER A 78 5.18 8.79 12.30
N ILE A 79 4.54 7.92 11.54
CA ILE A 79 4.33 8.12 10.11
C ILE A 79 2.83 8.20 9.88
N ARG A 80 2.37 9.29 9.27
CA ARG A 80 0.99 9.42 8.82
C ARG A 80 0.97 9.57 7.31
N VAL A 81 0.15 8.78 6.65
CA VAL A 81 -0.08 8.86 5.20
C VAL A 81 -1.57 9.05 4.98
N ASN A 82 -1.97 10.19 4.43
CA ASN A 82 -3.31 10.39 3.93
C ASN A 82 -3.29 10.20 2.41
N VAL A 83 -4.28 9.54 1.88
CA VAL A 83 -4.41 9.23 0.46
C VAL A 83 -5.79 9.59 -0.07
N LEU A 84 -5.81 10.20 -1.25
CA LEU A 84 -6.98 10.33 -2.10
C LEU A 84 -6.57 9.85 -3.51
N ALA A 85 -7.13 8.73 -3.96
CA ALA A 85 -6.73 8.08 -5.21
C ALA A 85 -7.93 7.89 -6.15
N PRO A 86 -8.21 8.84 -7.04
CA PRO A 86 -9.14 8.65 -8.13
C PRO A 86 -8.64 7.54 -9.06
N ARG A 87 -9.56 6.68 -9.48
CA ARG A 87 -9.35 5.58 -10.43
C ARG A 87 -10.39 5.66 -11.55
N ALA A 88 -9.93 5.68 -12.78
CA ALA A 88 -10.76 5.45 -13.97
C ALA A 88 -10.62 3.99 -14.40
N VAL A 89 -11.73 3.34 -14.69
CA VAL A 89 -11.79 1.96 -15.22
C VAL A 89 -12.57 1.98 -16.51
N TRP A 90 -11.96 1.53 -17.58
CA TRP A 90 -12.62 1.35 -18.88
C TRP A 90 -12.79 -0.16 -19.14
N VAL A 91 -14.02 -0.63 -19.03
CA VAL A 91 -14.41 -1.99 -19.42
C VAL A 91 -14.81 -1.92 -20.90
N THR A 92 -14.04 -2.60 -21.75
CA THR A 92 -14.26 -2.59 -23.19
C THR A 92 -15.44 -3.52 -23.58
N GLN A 93 -15.86 -3.49 -24.83
CA GLN A 93 -16.76 -4.51 -25.40
C GLN A 93 -16.01 -5.75 -25.90
N GLN A 94 -14.68 -5.72 -25.85
CA GLN A 94 -13.81 -6.78 -26.34
C GLN A 94 -13.70 -7.91 -25.32
N GLN A 95 -13.66 -9.14 -25.83
CA GLN A 95 -13.36 -10.31 -25.03
C GLN A 95 -12.00 -10.87 -25.40
N VAL A 96 -11.22 -11.25 -24.41
CA VAL A 96 -9.92 -11.89 -24.56
C VAL A 96 -9.96 -13.17 -23.72
N LEU A 97 -9.58 -14.30 -24.34
CA LEU A 97 -9.63 -15.62 -23.69
C LEU A 97 -11.00 -15.96 -23.08
N GLY A 98 -12.07 -15.44 -23.67
CA GLY A 98 -13.45 -15.64 -23.18
C GLY A 98 -13.85 -14.73 -22.00
N GLY A 99 -13.00 -13.85 -21.55
CA GLY A 99 -13.27 -12.88 -20.48
C GLY A 99 -13.34 -11.45 -20.99
N GLN A 100 -13.96 -10.57 -20.23
CA GLN A 100 -14.12 -9.14 -20.53
C GLN A 100 -12.82 -8.39 -20.32
N LEU A 101 -12.32 -7.70 -21.36
CA LEU A 101 -11.09 -6.89 -21.26
C LEU A 101 -11.40 -5.53 -20.62
N ALA A 102 -10.56 -5.13 -19.66
CA ALA A 102 -10.64 -3.84 -19.01
C ALA A 102 -9.24 -3.21 -18.83
N PHE A 103 -9.23 -1.87 -18.78
CA PHE A 103 -8.06 -1.05 -18.47
C PHE A 103 -8.38 -0.12 -17.31
N HIS A 104 -7.37 0.29 -16.57
CA HIS A 104 -7.56 1.30 -15.53
C HIS A 104 -6.32 2.18 -15.34
N ALA A 105 -6.55 3.33 -14.73
CA ALA A 105 -5.50 4.22 -14.25
C ALA A 105 -5.86 4.74 -12.87
N ILE A 106 -4.86 4.84 -11.99
CA ILE A 106 -4.96 5.38 -10.63
C ILE A 106 -3.91 6.48 -10.47
N ALA A 107 -4.32 7.64 -9.96
CA ALA A 107 -3.43 8.78 -9.69
C ALA A 107 -3.55 9.16 -8.19
N PRO A 108 -2.69 8.65 -7.32
CA PRO A 108 -2.79 8.90 -5.88
C PRO A 108 -2.27 10.29 -5.51
N LEU A 109 -3.07 11.07 -4.80
CA LEU A 109 -2.66 12.28 -4.10
C LEU A 109 -2.34 11.88 -2.65
N LEU A 110 -1.13 12.17 -2.23
CA LEU A 110 -0.60 11.78 -0.94
C LEU A 110 -0.29 13.01 -0.09
N ASP A 111 -0.43 12.85 1.22
CA ASP A 111 0.00 13.79 2.24
C ASP A 111 0.69 12.96 3.33
N VAL A 112 2.00 13.10 3.44
CA VAL A 112 2.88 12.28 4.28
C VAL A 112 3.53 13.13 5.34
N ASP A 113 3.31 12.79 6.61
CA ASP A 113 4.03 13.32 7.77
C ASP A 113 4.91 12.24 8.37
N PHE A 114 6.19 12.51 8.51
CA PHE A 114 7.17 11.62 9.14
C PHE A 114 7.82 12.28 10.35
N ARG A 115 7.93 11.52 11.47
CA ARG A 115 8.65 11.93 12.69
C ARG A 115 9.38 10.73 13.27
N ALA A 116 10.64 10.93 13.65
CA ALA A 116 11.42 9.94 14.37
C ALA A 116 12.41 10.68 15.28
N GLY A 117 12.16 10.74 16.57
CA GLY A 117 12.91 11.58 17.50
C GLY A 117 12.89 13.06 17.09
N ALA A 118 14.05 13.63 16.80
CA ALA A 118 14.19 15.03 16.36
C ALA A 118 13.96 15.21 14.84
N LEU A 119 14.02 14.13 14.04
CA LEU A 119 13.81 14.20 12.60
C LEU A 119 12.33 14.41 12.29
N ARG A 120 12.05 15.38 11.43
CA ARG A 120 10.70 15.67 10.92
C ARG A 120 10.79 15.93 9.43
N ALA A 121 9.86 15.36 8.68
CA ALA A 121 9.70 15.61 7.25
C ALA A 121 8.22 15.56 6.89
N SER A 122 7.81 16.32 5.88
CA SER A 122 6.45 16.24 5.34
C SER A 122 6.44 16.60 3.87
N SER A 123 5.64 15.87 3.10
CA SER A 123 5.46 16.10 1.66
C SER A 123 4.01 15.91 1.27
N ARG A 124 3.56 16.67 0.30
CA ARG A 124 2.19 16.59 -0.24
C ARG A 124 2.21 16.75 -1.75
N GLY A 125 1.50 15.88 -2.46
CA GLY A 125 1.42 15.95 -3.91
C GLY A 125 1.02 14.63 -4.55
N LEU A 126 1.35 14.48 -5.84
CA LEU A 126 1.11 13.28 -6.62
C LEU A 126 2.12 12.19 -6.24
N GLY A 127 1.64 10.98 -6.02
CA GLY A 127 2.46 9.77 -5.89
C GLY A 127 2.72 9.08 -7.23
N ASP A 128 3.12 7.82 -7.17
CA ASP A 128 3.38 7.01 -8.36
C ASP A 128 2.06 6.61 -9.04
N ILE A 129 1.92 6.96 -10.32
CA ILE A 129 0.74 6.64 -11.13
C ILE A 129 0.80 5.17 -11.50
N THR A 130 -0.32 4.48 -11.36
CA THR A 130 -0.48 3.08 -11.75
C THR A 130 -1.47 2.99 -12.90
N VAL A 131 -1.09 2.25 -13.95
CA VAL A 131 -1.96 1.83 -15.05
C VAL A 131 -2.01 0.32 -15.08
N GLY A 132 -3.14 -0.24 -15.49
CA GLY A 132 -3.27 -1.69 -15.54
C GLY A 132 -4.28 -2.17 -16.56
N THR A 133 -4.20 -3.47 -16.82
CA THR A 133 -5.16 -4.21 -17.65
C THR A 133 -5.60 -5.47 -16.94
N ALA A 134 -6.84 -5.87 -17.17
CA ALA A 134 -7.38 -7.09 -16.62
C ALA A 134 -8.35 -7.78 -17.58
N VAL A 135 -8.47 -9.08 -17.43
CA VAL A 135 -9.51 -9.90 -18.08
C VAL A 135 -10.38 -10.49 -16.97
N GLY A 136 -11.65 -10.12 -16.96
CA GLY A 136 -12.60 -10.52 -15.93
C GLY A 136 -13.65 -11.49 -16.43
N TYR A 137 -14.09 -12.36 -15.55
CA TYR A 137 -15.04 -13.44 -15.80
C TYR A 137 -16.17 -13.41 -14.78
N HIS A 138 -17.40 -13.59 -15.28
CA HIS A 138 -18.58 -13.78 -14.46
C HIS A 138 -18.98 -15.26 -14.55
N ALA A 139 -18.39 -16.09 -13.67
CA ALA A 139 -18.62 -17.54 -13.70
C ALA A 139 -20.05 -17.93 -13.28
N SER A 140 -20.67 -17.10 -12.44
CA SER A 140 -22.08 -17.18 -12.07
C SER A 140 -22.59 -15.79 -11.64
N PRO A 141 -23.89 -15.62 -11.35
CA PRO A 141 -24.40 -14.36 -10.79
C PRO A 141 -23.74 -13.93 -9.47
N SER A 142 -23.12 -14.87 -8.77
CA SER A 142 -22.49 -14.61 -7.47
C SER A 142 -20.97 -14.78 -7.44
N LEU A 143 -20.36 -15.39 -8.46
CA LEU A 143 -18.92 -15.67 -8.48
C LEU A 143 -18.25 -14.98 -9.67
N HIS A 144 -17.30 -14.12 -9.37
CA HIS A 144 -16.55 -13.36 -10.34
C HIS A 144 -15.05 -13.46 -10.05
N TYR A 145 -14.23 -13.43 -11.09
CA TYR A 145 -12.78 -13.37 -10.93
C TYR A 145 -12.14 -12.62 -12.09
N LEU A 146 -10.97 -12.11 -11.87
CA LEU A 146 -10.16 -11.47 -12.90
C LEU A 146 -8.68 -11.78 -12.70
N PHE A 147 -7.96 -11.75 -13.82
CA PHE A 147 -6.51 -11.72 -13.86
C PHE A 147 -6.07 -10.40 -14.45
N GLY A 148 -5.01 -9.83 -13.93
CA GLY A 148 -4.54 -8.54 -14.40
C GLY A 148 -3.07 -8.32 -14.19
N VAL A 149 -2.57 -7.23 -14.74
CA VAL A 149 -1.22 -6.72 -14.53
C VAL A 149 -1.31 -5.22 -14.36
N ASP A 150 -0.80 -4.74 -13.24
CA ASP A 150 -0.62 -3.32 -12.97
C ASP A 150 0.84 -2.93 -13.19
N VAL A 151 1.07 -1.73 -13.68
CA VAL A 151 2.39 -1.12 -13.84
C VAL A 151 2.37 0.26 -13.17
N SER A 152 3.20 0.44 -12.17
CA SER A 152 3.38 1.73 -11.50
C SER A 152 4.63 2.42 -12.03
N ALA A 153 4.46 3.67 -12.44
CA ALA A 153 5.54 4.51 -12.96
C ALA A 153 6.08 5.43 -11.85
N PRO A 154 7.38 5.70 -11.79
CA PRO A 154 8.00 6.59 -10.80
C PRO A 154 7.71 8.06 -11.10
N THR A 155 6.45 8.47 -10.92
CA THR A 155 5.97 9.83 -11.21
C THR A 155 5.87 10.71 -9.96
N GLY A 156 5.88 10.10 -8.77
CA GLY A 156 5.81 10.81 -7.50
C GLY A 156 7.13 11.51 -7.16
N GLN A 157 7.03 12.61 -6.43
CA GLN A 157 8.20 13.30 -5.93
C GLN A 157 9.05 12.37 -5.07
N TYR A 158 10.34 12.29 -5.36
CA TYR A 158 11.30 11.45 -4.65
C TYR A 158 12.58 12.21 -4.30
N ASN A 159 13.11 11.93 -3.13
CA ASN A 159 14.45 12.29 -2.70
C ASN A 159 14.97 11.20 -1.76
N ALA A 160 16.11 10.61 -2.06
CA ALA A 160 16.70 9.52 -1.28
C ALA A 160 16.94 9.87 0.21
N ASN A 161 17.09 11.15 0.55
CA ASN A 161 17.31 11.64 1.92
C ASN A 161 16.02 12.13 2.59
N ASP A 162 14.88 12.09 1.92
CA ASP A 162 13.58 12.53 2.47
C ASP A 162 12.68 11.34 2.78
N PRO A 163 12.46 11.00 4.07
CA PRO A 163 11.60 9.89 4.47
C PRO A 163 10.10 10.14 4.20
N SER A 164 9.72 11.36 3.80
CA SER A 164 8.36 11.71 3.39
C SER A 164 8.14 11.66 1.88
N SER A 165 9.10 11.16 1.08
CA SER A 165 8.98 11.02 -0.37
C SER A 165 7.68 10.36 -0.79
N LEU A 166 7.02 10.93 -1.82
CA LEU A 166 5.70 10.50 -2.30
C LEU A 166 5.78 9.37 -3.32
N GLY A 167 6.88 9.29 -4.09
CA GLY A 167 7.19 8.23 -5.03
C GLY A 167 8.28 7.30 -4.52
N LYS A 168 8.49 6.21 -5.25
CA LYS A 168 9.52 5.19 -4.94
C LYS A 168 10.73 5.26 -5.87
N ASN A 169 10.66 6.06 -6.93
CA ASN A 169 11.73 6.25 -7.93
C ASN A 169 12.14 4.96 -8.66
N TYR A 170 11.21 4.02 -8.79
CA TYR A 170 11.40 2.81 -9.60
C TYR A 170 10.08 2.35 -10.23
N TRP A 171 10.17 1.67 -11.35
CA TRP A 171 9.05 1.00 -11.98
C TRP A 171 8.68 -0.27 -11.20
N MET A 172 7.40 -0.52 -11.02
CA MET A 172 6.90 -1.77 -10.44
C MET A 172 5.92 -2.43 -11.41
N VAL A 173 6.06 -3.73 -11.60
CA VAL A 173 5.08 -4.57 -12.32
C VAL A 173 4.42 -5.49 -11.32
N GLN A 174 3.09 -5.55 -11.34
CA GLN A 174 2.31 -6.29 -10.35
C GLN A 174 1.27 -7.19 -11.03
N PRO A 175 1.61 -8.45 -11.39
CA PRO A 175 0.61 -9.45 -11.73
C PRO A 175 -0.34 -9.68 -10.56
N LEU A 176 -1.62 -9.84 -10.88
CA LEU A 176 -2.66 -10.01 -9.86
C LEU A 176 -3.76 -10.99 -10.29
N LEU A 177 -4.38 -11.59 -9.28
CA LEU A 177 -5.61 -12.36 -9.37
C LEU A 177 -6.59 -11.82 -8.34
N ALA A 178 -7.85 -11.59 -8.74
CA ALA A 178 -8.89 -11.24 -7.80
C ALA A 178 -10.12 -12.15 -7.97
N VAL A 179 -10.73 -12.49 -6.84
CA VAL A 179 -11.95 -13.33 -6.77
C VAL A 179 -12.95 -12.62 -5.87
N THR A 180 -14.20 -12.61 -6.30
CA THR A 180 -15.34 -12.07 -5.56
C THR A 180 -16.48 -13.09 -5.52
N GLN A 181 -16.90 -13.43 -4.33
CA GLN A 181 -18.20 -14.05 -4.05
C GLN A 181 -19.12 -12.95 -3.53
N VAL A 182 -20.26 -12.74 -4.17
CA VAL A 182 -21.23 -11.70 -3.80
C VAL A 182 -22.65 -12.27 -3.74
N GLN A 183 -23.36 -11.97 -2.67
CA GLN A 183 -24.78 -12.32 -2.51
C GLN A 183 -25.53 -11.17 -1.82
N PRO A 184 -26.76 -10.83 -2.27
CA PRO A 184 -27.57 -9.81 -1.59
C PRO A 184 -27.84 -10.16 -0.12
N ALA A 185 -28.22 -11.42 0.15
CA ALA A 185 -28.35 -11.98 1.48
C ALA A 185 -27.50 -13.27 1.56
N GLY A 186 -26.48 -13.27 2.43
CA GLY A 186 -25.55 -14.39 2.54
C GLY A 186 -24.09 -14.00 2.46
N LEU A 187 -23.23 -14.99 2.16
CA LEU A 187 -21.78 -14.81 2.16
C LEU A 187 -21.32 -13.85 1.04
N ASN A 188 -20.55 -12.86 1.43
CA ASN A 188 -19.76 -12.02 0.55
C ASN A 188 -18.29 -12.17 0.95
N ALA A 189 -17.44 -12.52 0.00
CA ALA A 189 -16.01 -12.73 0.25
C ALA A 189 -15.20 -12.29 -0.96
N ASP A 190 -14.07 -11.66 -0.69
CA ASP A 190 -13.16 -11.16 -1.69
C ASP A 190 -11.72 -11.52 -1.34
N LEU A 191 -10.94 -11.79 -2.36
CA LEU A 191 -9.51 -12.01 -2.27
C LEU A 191 -8.84 -11.37 -3.49
N LYS A 192 -7.85 -10.52 -3.28
CA LYS A 192 -6.94 -10.02 -4.32
C LYS A 192 -5.53 -10.44 -3.96
N LEU A 193 -4.93 -11.28 -4.80
CA LEU A 193 -3.53 -11.72 -4.69
C LEU A 193 -2.67 -10.89 -5.64
N MET A 194 -1.52 -10.45 -5.18
CA MET A 194 -0.61 -9.57 -5.92
C MET A 194 0.85 -10.02 -5.72
N LEU A 195 1.64 -9.90 -6.78
CA LEU A 195 3.08 -10.15 -6.74
C LEU A 195 3.83 -8.88 -7.19
N ASP A 196 4.55 -8.25 -6.30
CA ASP A 196 5.39 -7.09 -6.63
C ASP A 196 6.71 -7.53 -7.26
N LEU A 197 6.94 -7.02 -8.46
CA LEU A 197 8.19 -7.13 -9.20
C LEU A 197 8.79 -5.72 -9.31
N ASN A 198 9.61 -5.38 -8.34
CA ASN A 198 10.20 -4.05 -8.21
C ASN A 198 11.37 -3.85 -9.16
N GLY A 199 11.42 -2.70 -9.82
CA GLY A 199 12.57 -2.19 -10.52
C GLY A 199 13.69 -1.78 -9.56
N ARG A 200 14.79 -1.29 -10.11
CA ARG A 200 15.87 -0.69 -9.34
C ARG A 200 15.63 0.81 -9.20
N ASN A 201 15.86 1.34 -8.02
CA ASN A 201 15.96 2.77 -7.80
C ASN A 201 17.36 3.22 -8.22
N ASP A 202 17.44 4.12 -9.19
CA ASP A 202 18.74 4.51 -9.78
C ASP A 202 19.54 5.45 -8.87
N ASP A 203 18.90 6.21 -7.99
CA ASP A 203 19.57 7.10 -7.04
C ASP A 203 20.31 6.32 -5.94
N THR A 204 19.64 5.33 -5.37
CA THR A 204 20.20 4.48 -4.30
C THR A 204 20.89 3.23 -4.83
N ARG A 205 20.65 2.88 -6.10
CA ARG A 205 21.07 1.63 -6.73
C ARG A 205 20.57 0.38 -6.02
N THR A 206 19.53 0.52 -5.24
CA THR A 206 18.87 -0.56 -4.50
C THR A 206 17.64 -1.06 -5.26
N ARG A 207 17.35 -2.34 -5.16
CA ARG A 207 16.12 -2.96 -5.63
C ARG A 207 15.43 -3.61 -4.45
N SER A 208 14.21 -3.19 -4.15
CA SER A 208 13.35 -3.86 -3.17
C SER A 208 13.04 -5.29 -3.61
N GLY A 209 13.05 -6.20 -2.66
CA GLY A 209 12.75 -7.60 -2.90
C GLY A 209 11.34 -7.81 -3.43
N ARG A 210 11.11 -8.94 -4.08
CA ARG A 210 9.77 -9.34 -4.52
C ARG A 210 8.89 -9.62 -3.30
N ALA A 211 7.61 -9.21 -3.38
CA ALA A 211 6.65 -9.44 -2.31
C ALA A 211 5.36 -10.07 -2.85
N LEU A 212 4.82 -11.01 -2.09
CA LEU A 212 3.46 -11.50 -2.25
C LEU A 212 2.59 -10.77 -1.24
N HIS A 213 1.47 -10.26 -1.67
CA HIS A 213 0.48 -9.73 -0.76
C HIS A 213 -0.94 -10.04 -1.21
N ALA A 214 -1.85 -10.01 -0.25
CA ALA A 214 -3.24 -10.28 -0.45
C ALA A 214 -4.07 -9.28 0.33
N ASP A 215 -5.08 -8.68 -0.32
CA ASP A 215 -6.18 -8.01 0.35
C ASP A 215 -7.37 -8.96 0.40
N TYR A 216 -8.03 -9.01 1.55
CA TYR A 216 -9.18 -9.89 1.73
C TYR A 216 -10.31 -9.19 2.49
N SER A 217 -11.53 -9.64 2.22
CA SER A 217 -12.71 -9.32 3.01
C SER A 217 -13.68 -10.49 3.04
N ALA A 218 -14.42 -10.61 4.14
CA ALA A 218 -15.50 -11.57 4.31
C ALA A 218 -16.61 -10.96 5.15
N GLY A 219 -17.86 -11.13 4.74
CA GLY A 219 -18.99 -10.57 5.44
C GLY A 219 -20.31 -11.20 5.04
N TRP A 220 -21.36 -10.77 5.69
CA TRP A 220 -22.73 -11.27 5.49
C TRP A 220 -23.63 -10.18 4.94
N GLY A 221 -24.21 -10.42 3.78
CA GLY A 221 -25.21 -9.55 3.14
C GLY A 221 -26.56 -9.63 3.87
N LEU A 222 -27.13 -8.47 4.17
CA LEU A 222 -28.36 -8.35 4.94
C LEU A 222 -29.63 -8.31 4.06
N GLY A 223 -29.49 -8.41 2.72
CA GLY A 223 -30.60 -8.34 1.77
C GLY A 223 -31.07 -6.91 1.41
N ASN A 224 -30.52 -5.89 2.03
CA ASN A 224 -30.89 -4.47 1.85
C ASN A 224 -29.73 -3.59 1.34
N GLY A 225 -28.75 -4.20 0.68
CA GLY A 225 -27.57 -3.53 0.15
C GLY A 225 -26.38 -3.46 1.10
N TRP A 226 -26.59 -3.71 2.40
CA TRP A 226 -25.52 -3.73 3.40
C TRP A 226 -24.87 -5.10 3.51
N VAL A 227 -23.53 -5.08 3.68
CA VAL A 227 -22.72 -6.23 4.09
C VAL A 227 -21.91 -5.79 5.30
N LEU A 228 -21.98 -6.56 6.36
CA LEU A 228 -21.18 -6.38 7.56
C LEU A 228 -20.18 -7.51 7.66
N GLY A 229 -18.92 -7.20 7.98
CA GLY A 229 -17.89 -8.20 8.00
C GLY A 229 -16.55 -7.74 8.53
N VAL A 230 -15.52 -8.43 8.10
CA VAL A 230 -14.11 -8.18 8.42
C VAL A 230 -13.29 -8.14 7.15
N GLY A 231 -12.12 -7.58 7.23
CA GLY A 231 -11.16 -7.58 6.14
C GLY A 231 -9.77 -7.24 6.63
N GLY A 232 -8.82 -7.26 5.72
CA GLY A 232 -7.44 -6.99 6.06
C GLY A 232 -6.51 -7.23 4.89
N HIS A 233 -5.25 -7.50 5.24
CA HIS A 233 -4.22 -7.86 4.27
C HIS A 233 -3.22 -8.85 4.86
N VAL A 234 -2.49 -9.51 3.98
CA VAL A 234 -1.27 -10.25 4.29
C VAL A 234 -0.18 -9.74 3.36
N PHE A 235 0.94 -9.34 3.91
CA PHE A 235 2.14 -8.95 3.16
C PHE A 235 3.30 -9.86 3.52
N GLN A 236 3.98 -10.41 2.53
CA GLN A 236 5.18 -11.23 2.71
C GLN A 236 6.19 -10.95 1.62
N GLN A 237 7.30 -10.34 1.97
CA GLN A 237 8.45 -10.26 1.08
C GLN A 237 9.07 -11.66 0.94
N ILE A 238 9.26 -12.10 -0.31
CA ILE A 238 9.72 -13.46 -0.64
C ILE A 238 11.18 -13.52 -1.09
N SER A 239 11.76 -12.40 -1.53
CA SER A 239 13.20 -12.28 -1.75
C SER A 239 13.76 -11.09 -1.00
N GLU A 240 15.04 -11.12 -0.64
CA GLU A 240 15.72 -10.00 -0.01
C GLU A 240 15.90 -8.83 -0.98
N ASP A 241 16.09 -7.64 -0.43
CA ASP A 241 16.53 -6.48 -1.17
C ASP A 241 17.94 -6.71 -1.70
N SER A 242 18.31 -5.99 -2.74
CA SER A 242 19.65 -6.05 -3.31
C SER A 242 20.18 -4.65 -3.64
N GLY A 243 21.48 -4.46 -3.46
CA GLY A 243 22.16 -3.18 -3.68
C GLY A 243 22.83 -2.61 -2.43
N PRO A 244 23.52 -1.44 -2.56
CA PRO A 244 24.35 -0.89 -1.47
C PRO A 244 23.57 -0.50 -0.20
N ALA A 245 22.33 -0.05 -0.36
CA ALA A 245 21.48 0.38 0.76
C ALA A 245 20.48 -0.72 1.19
N SER A 246 20.67 -1.97 0.73
CA SER A 246 19.78 -3.08 1.08
C SER A 246 19.91 -3.45 2.55
N GLY A 247 18.76 -3.54 3.22
CA GLY A 247 18.67 -4.13 4.55
C GLY A 247 18.74 -5.66 4.51
N THR A 248 18.96 -6.27 5.65
CA THR A 248 18.90 -7.73 5.81
C THR A 248 17.53 -8.16 6.34
N GLY A 249 16.99 -9.24 5.76
CA GLY A 249 15.72 -9.83 6.16
C GLY A 249 14.55 -9.41 5.28
N LYS A 250 13.43 -10.09 5.47
CA LYS A 250 12.23 -9.95 4.66
C LYS A 250 11.12 -9.32 5.47
N ALA A 251 10.43 -8.35 4.86
CA ALA A 251 9.29 -7.69 5.49
C ALA A 251 8.06 -8.61 5.49
N ARG A 252 7.26 -8.51 6.55
CA ARG A 252 5.95 -9.12 6.64
C ARG A 252 5.00 -8.31 7.50
N ALA A 253 3.70 -8.45 7.25
CA ALA A 253 2.63 -7.89 8.07
C ALA A 253 1.33 -8.68 7.85
N ILE A 254 0.47 -8.67 8.85
CA ILE A 254 -0.90 -9.16 8.75
C ILE A 254 -1.79 -8.06 9.32
N GLY A 255 -2.70 -7.54 8.49
CA GLY A 255 -3.72 -6.58 8.89
C GLY A 255 -5.08 -7.25 9.03
N PHE A 256 -5.87 -6.85 10.04
CA PHE A 256 -7.21 -7.36 10.27
C PHE A 256 -8.09 -6.30 10.96
N GLY A 257 -9.38 -6.29 10.63
CA GLY A 257 -10.35 -5.45 11.32
C GLY A 257 -11.73 -5.46 10.69
N PRO A 258 -12.67 -4.69 11.23
CA PRO A 258 -14.04 -4.60 10.73
C PRO A 258 -14.10 -3.94 9.36
N SER A 259 -15.03 -4.40 8.55
CA SER A 259 -15.34 -3.83 7.25
C SER A 259 -16.84 -3.82 6.98
N VAL A 260 -17.27 -2.86 6.17
CA VAL A 260 -18.65 -2.70 5.75
C VAL A 260 -18.71 -2.33 4.27
N ARG A 261 -19.75 -2.80 3.59
CA ARG A 261 -20.13 -2.39 2.24
C ARG A 261 -21.58 -1.98 2.23
N TYR A 262 -21.87 -0.92 1.48
CA TYR A 262 -23.20 -0.58 1.02
C TYR A 262 -23.20 -0.50 -0.51
N ALA A 263 -24.19 -1.12 -1.15
CA ALA A 263 -24.44 -0.99 -2.58
C ALA A 263 -25.94 -0.98 -2.84
N ASN A 264 -26.38 -0.27 -3.88
CA ASN A 264 -27.76 -0.22 -4.29
C ASN A 264 -27.92 -0.37 -5.79
N ASP A 265 -29.16 -0.51 -6.26
CA ASP A 265 -29.58 -0.66 -7.64
C ASP A 265 -29.34 0.60 -8.50
N LYS A 266 -29.07 1.76 -7.89
CA LYS A 266 -28.72 3.01 -8.55
C LYS A 266 -27.22 3.14 -8.86
N GLY A 267 -26.42 2.08 -8.62
CA GLY A 267 -24.99 2.05 -8.89
C GLY A 267 -24.09 2.67 -7.80
N TRP A 268 -24.67 3.08 -6.67
CA TRP A 268 -23.85 3.52 -5.52
C TRP A 268 -23.14 2.34 -4.90
N LEU A 269 -21.84 2.48 -4.72
CA LEU A 269 -21.02 1.56 -3.94
C LEU A 269 -20.20 2.38 -2.94
N PHE A 270 -20.26 1.97 -1.70
CA PHE A 270 -19.43 2.51 -0.63
C PHE A 270 -18.87 1.36 0.20
N THR A 271 -17.60 1.40 0.51
CA THR A 271 -16.98 0.48 1.46
C THR A 271 -16.15 1.24 2.48
N LEU A 272 -16.12 0.75 3.70
CA LEU A 272 -15.27 1.24 4.76
C LEU A 272 -14.59 0.05 5.42
N LYS A 273 -13.27 0.15 5.63
CA LYS A 273 -12.48 -0.84 6.35
C LYS A 273 -11.52 -0.13 7.29
N TRP A 274 -11.55 -0.50 8.55
CA TRP A 274 -10.47 -0.21 9.49
C TRP A 274 -9.71 -1.48 9.79
N GLN A 275 -8.40 -1.42 9.82
CA GLN A 275 -7.55 -2.58 10.12
C GLN A 275 -6.36 -2.15 10.96
N THR A 276 -5.87 -3.06 11.80
CA THR A 276 -4.62 -2.92 12.55
C THR A 276 -3.67 -4.05 12.17
N GLU A 277 -2.39 -3.74 12.15
CA GLU A 277 -1.35 -4.72 11.80
C GLU A 277 -0.87 -5.50 13.02
N SER A 278 -0.42 -6.70 12.75
CA SER A 278 0.21 -7.62 13.70
C SER A 278 1.25 -8.48 12.99
N HIS A 279 2.09 -9.20 13.76
CA HIS A 279 3.14 -10.08 13.22
C HIS A 279 4.11 -9.36 12.27
N VAL A 280 4.28 -8.06 12.47
CA VAL A 280 5.09 -7.19 11.62
C VAL A 280 6.58 -7.44 11.85
N ARG A 281 7.34 -7.50 10.75
CA ARG A 281 8.81 -7.57 10.75
C ARG A 281 9.39 -6.73 9.62
N ASN A 282 10.52 -6.10 9.88
CA ASN A 282 11.33 -5.32 8.94
C ASN A 282 10.53 -4.22 8.20
N ARG A 283 9.51 -3.66 8.85
CA ARG A 283 8.69 -2.56 8.31
C ARG A 283 7.96 -1.81 9.43
N PRO A 284 7.39 -0.63 9.11
CA PRO A 284 6.48 0.06 10.03
C PRO A 284 5.23 -0.79 10.32
N GLU A 285 4.77 -0.73 11.58
CA GLU A 285 3.54 -1.34 12.09
C GLU A 285 2.57 -0.24 12.50
N GLY A 286 1.28 -0.43 12.16
CA GLY A 286 0.29 0.56 12.48
C GLY A 286 -1.16 0.14 12.21
N SER A 287 -1.99 1.13 11.90
CA SER A 287 -3.40 0.96 11.57
C SER A 287 -3.79 1.80 10.36
N GLN A 288 -4.78 1.33 9.62
CA GLN A 288 -5.26 1.97 8.41
C GLN A 288 -6.78 2.04 8.41
N LEU A 289 -7.31 3.14 7.89
CA LEU A 289 -8.74 3.35 7.61
C LEU A 289 -8.88 3.69 6.14
N TYR A 290 -9.60 2.87 5.39
CA TYR A 290 -9.82 3.04 3.96
C TYR A 290 -11.29 3.09 3.59
N VAL A 291 -11.59 3.96 2.66
CA VAL A 291 -12.90 4.13 2.01
C VAL A 291 -12.71 3.89 0.51
N LYS A 292 -13.63 3.16 -0.11
CA LYS A 292 -13.79 3.09 -1.56
C LYS A 292 -15.22 3.51 -1.91
N ALA A 293 -15.36 4.39 -2.87
CA ALA A 293 -16.65 4.85 -3.35
C ALA A 293 -16.72 4.85 -4.87
N THR A 294 -17.85 4.42 -5.40
CA THR A 294 -18.25 4.58 -6.80
C THR A 294 -19.52 5.40 -6.83
N LEU A 295 -19.52 6.47 -7.61
CA LEU A 295 -20.70 7.30 -7.83
C LEU A 295 -21.26 6.97 -9.23
N PRO A 296 -22.56 6.73 -9.36
CA PRO A 296 -23.19 6.60 -10.67
C PRO A 296 -23.19 7.96 -11.38
N PHE A 297 -23.02 7.94 -12.68
CA PHE A 297 -23.19 9.11 -13.56
C PHE A 297 -24.44 8.96 -14.38
#